data_805a0427d52cfaeb3e7147c1debdfeef
#
_entry.id   805a0427d52cfaeb3e7147c1debdfeef
#
_cell.length_a   1.000
_cell.length_b   1.000
_cell.length_c   1.000
_cell.angle_alpha   90.00
_cell.angle_beta   90.00
_cell.angle_gamma   90.00
#
_symmetry.space_group_name_H-M   'P 1'
#
loop_
_entity.id
_entity.type
_entity.pdbx_description
1 polymer ?
#
loop_
_entity_poly.entity_id
_entity_poly.type
_entity_poly.pdbx_seq_one_letter_code
_entity_poly.pdbx_strand_id
1 'polypeptide(L)'
;MKKFTLLVNGQDLDTGVYEYFPYTDKKISDFKTTFRTLTRLKTKKLSEDSEEVNKYIFAKYCVGKEDTNLKAIESAYKASQQFRYFPVSARRKILYDIHKYLIQKKEELIRLLIIEGHPRKLAEWEFSGMETAYRKESLDLFKDELWREVGRKGRESLYWARKPDGVVCISPPKNASCSNSLTAGFVFLGGNTLIIKPPLKMPIATIFLWKEVVNEALKENKAPDGTLNIVLGNSKQIMQEWISSPYVNDIIYFGDSQIGLDIGRRAFEAGKKPILELSGNDMLFVWKDCDIQGATNSSLDAFLGSTQICMVPKIIIVHEGIYDKFVNKFLDKIKSLKVGLPSDDNTYLTPVVMVEKFFDFLNDALEKGAKLFCGGKRVDHTGEINQQGLYIQPTLVGIEDDSAALDIRCVREENFFPLLPIIKISSDKSGKLKDEEIFNKMVNLANLNEYGLRASVWVNSYIYTRKFIKYLDNSGLLRVNSRHVDFSYYLSTHGGVGKTGGPFGEMNYIWQKTTHLQGISLTRNKISEK
;
A
#
# COMPACT_ATOMS: atom_id res chain seq x y z
N MET A 1 -24.68 3.71 18.31
CA MET A 1 -23.29 3.86 17.81
C MET A 1 -22.52 2.54 17.92
N LYS A 2 -21.72 2.12 16.88
CA LYS A 2 -20.87 0.90 16.96
C LYS A 2 -19.66 1.12 17.87
N LYS A 3 -19.13 0.02 18.47
CA LYS A 3 -17.94 0.04 19.31
C LYS A 3 -16.90 -0.94 18.77
N PHE A 4 -15.64 -0.48 18.65
CA PHE A 4 -14.49 -1.29 18.23
C PHE A 4 -13.46 -1.37 19.36
N THR A 5 -13.13 -2.58 19.77
CA THR A 5 -12.15 -2.88 20.82
C THR A 5 -10.82 -3.31 20.23
N LEU A 6 -9.75 -3.20 20.98
CA LEU A 6 -8.44 -3.77 20.65
C LEU A 6 -8.46 -5.29 20.84
N LEU A 7 -7.38 -5.96 20.44
CA LEU A 7 -7.17 -7.39 20.66
C LEU A 7 -5.80 -7.60 21.30
N VAL A 8 -5.75 -8.19 22.48
CA VAL A 8 -4.48 -8.55 23.14
C VAL A 8 -4.62 -9.91 23.77
N ASN A 9 -3.65 -10.79 23.53
CA ASN A 9 -3.63 -12.15 24.08
C ASN A 9 -4.92 -12.95 23.79
N GLY A 10 -5.38 -12.88 22.52
CA GLY A 10 -6.58 -13.60 22.07
C GLY A 10 -7.91 -13.03 22.57
N GLN A 11 -7.89 -11.98 23.41
CA GLN A 11 -9.08 -11.39 24.04
C GLN A 11 -9.35 -9.96 23.58
N ASP A 12 -10.62 -9.63 23.50
CA ASP A 12 -11.08 -8.26 23.28
C ASP A 12 -10.67 -7.37 24.46
N LEU A 13 -9.92 -6.32 24.18
CA LEU A 13 -9.49 -5.38 25.18
C LEU A 13 -10.29 -4.06 25.06
N ASP A 14 -11.17 -3.83 26.03
CA ASP A 14 -11.79 -2.54 26.24
C ASP A 14 -11.00 -1.73 27.27
N THR A 15 -10.31 -0.71 26.82
CA THR A 15 -9.46 0.12 27.70
C THR A 15 -10.24 1.15 28.52
N GLY A 16 -11.49 1.41 28.15
CA GLY A 16 -12.29 2.52 28.70
C GLY A 16 -11.87 3.91 28.16
N VAL A 17 -10.84 3.97 27.31
CA VAL A 17 -10.40 5.20 26.62
C VAL A 17 -10.85 5.13 25.17
N TYR A 18 -11.64 6.12 24.74
CA TYR A 18 -12.26 6.09 23.41
C TYR A 18 -11.97 7.34 22.61
N GLU A 19 -11.82 7.13 21.31
CA GLU A 19 -11.96 8.14 20.27
C GLU A 19 -13.23 7.84 19.45
N TYR A 20 -13.74 8.88 18.80
CA TYR A 20 -14.99 8.80 18.05
C TYR A 20 -14.74 9.03 16.56
N PHE A 21 -15.36 8.21 15.73
CA PHE A 21 -15.26 8.28 14.29
C PHE A 21 -16.56 8.84 13.69
N PRO A 22 -16.56 10.06 13.13
CA PRO A 22 -17.71 10.58 12.42
C PRO A 22 -17.86 9.92 11.05
N TYR A 23 -19.09 9.91 10.51
CA TYR A 23 -19.27 9.59 9.09
C TYR A 23 -18.46 10.56 8.23
N THR A 24 -17.62 10.05 7.33
CA THR A 24 -16.79 10.91 6.47
C THR A 24 -17.62 11.82 5.57
N ASP A 25 -18.74 11.34 5.06
CA ASP A 25 -19.69 12.15 4.28
C ASP A 25 -20.20 13.36 5.07
N LYS A 26 -20.55 13.16 6.34
CA LYS A 26 -21.00 14.26 7.23
C LYS A 26 -19.87 15.23 7.53
N LYS A 27 -18.67 14.72 7.73
CA LYS A 27 -17.48 15.55 7.91
C LYS A 27 -17.18 16.41 6.68
N ILE A 28 -17.47 15.92 5.47
CA ILE A 28 -17.26 16.67 4.22
C ILE A 28 -18.41 17.65 3.98
N SER A 29 -19.68 17.19 4.05
CA SER A 29 -20.85 17.98 3.67
C SER A 29 -21.34 18.95 4.76
N ASP A 30 -21.09 18.65 6.04
CA ASP A 30 -21.51 19.44 7.18
C ASP A 30 -20.45 19.43 8.31
N PHE A 31 -19.28 19.98 7.99
CA PHE A 31 -18.14 20.00 8.90
C PHE A 31 -18.45 20.67 10.25
N LYS A 32 -19.15 21.83 10.22
CA LYS A 32 -19.43 22.63 11.43
C LYS A 32 -20.27 21.84 12.45
N THR A 33 -21.37 21.23 12.00
CA THR A 33 -22.23 20.44 12.87
C THR A 33 -21.53 19.18 13.34
N THR A 34 -20.85 18.48 12.44
CA THR A 34 -20.08 17.27 12.77
C THR A 34 -19.03 17.55 13.85
N PHE A 35 -18.26 18.63 13.70
CA PHE A 35 -17.22 19.00 14.67
C PHE A 35 -17.82 19.44 16.02
N ARG A 36 -18.92 20.21 16.00
CA ARG A 36 -19.67 20.61 17.23
C ARG A 36 -20.19 19.37 17.95
N THR A 37 -20.83 18.44 17.25
CA THR A 37 -21.36 17.18 17.81
C THR A 37 -20.23 16.35 18.44
N LEU A 38 -19.13 16.19 17.73
CA LEU A 38 -17.95 15.48 18.23
C LEU A 38 -17.36 16.11 19.49
N THR A 39 -17.26 17.45 19.53
CA THR A 39 -16.75 18.18 20.70
C THR A 39 -17.67 18.04 21.91
N ARG A 40 -18.99 18.17 21.71
CA ARG A 40 -19.98 17.99 22.78
C ARG A 40 -19.98 16.55 23.31
N LEU A 41 -19.82 15.57 22.44
CA LEU A 41 -19.73 14.18 22.82
C LEU A 41 -18.45 13.92 23.65
N LYS A 42 -17.28 14.36 23.19
CA LYS A 42 -16.00 14.22 23.92
C LYS A 42 -16.01 14.92 25.27
N THR A 43 -16.71 16.05 25.40
CA THR A 43 -16.85 16.78 26.67
C THR A 43 -18.01 16.30 27.53
N LYS A 44 -18.64 15.18 27.20
CA LYS A 44 -19.79 14.59 27.89
C LYS A 44 -21.03 15.53 28.02
N LYS A 45 -21.11 16.53 27.12
CA LYS A 45 -22.27 17.45 27.03
C LYS A 45 -23.37 16.90 26.10
N LEU A 46 -23.17 15.74 25.52
CA LEU A 46 -24.11 15.05 24.65
C LEU A 46 -24.03 13.55 24.93
N SER A 47 -25.22 12.90 25.07
CA SER A 47 -25.30 11.45 25.28
C SER A 47 -24.91 10.69 24.00
N GLU A 48 -24.23 9.54 24.13
CA GLU A 48 -23.90 8.62 23.04
C GLU A 48 -25.14 8.10 22.31
N ASP A 49 -26.29 8.03 22.97
CA ASP A 49 -27.53 7.49 22.42
C ASP A 49 -28.42 8.56 21.79
N SER A 50 -27.99 9.83 21.79
CA SER A 50 -28.77 10.93 21.20
C SER A 50 -28.90 10.76 19.69
N GLU A 51 -30.04 11.25 19.15
CA GLU A 51 -30.29 11.25 17.71
C GLU A 51 -29.21 12.03 16.94
N GLU A 52 -28.77 13.17 17.50
CA GLU A 52 -27.69 13.98 16.92
C GLU A 52 -26.40 13.16 16.77
N VAL A 53 -26.02 12.38 17.80
CA VAL A 53 -24.82 11.51 17.73
C VAL A 53 -25.00 10.43 16.69
N ASN A 54 -26.12 9.73 16.67
CA ASN A 54 -26.37 8.66 15.71
C ASN A 54 -26.36 9.13 14.25
N LYS A 55 -26.73 10.40 14.00
CA LYS A 55 -26.70 11.02 12.67
C LYS A 55 -25.30 11.37 12.18
N TYR A 56 -24.38 11.77 13.06
CA TYR A 56 -23.08 12.32 12.69
C TYR A 56 -21.90 11.39 13.03
N ILE A 57 -22.03 10.54 14.05
CA ILE A 57 -20.95 9.69 14.56
C ILE A 57 -21.27 8.23 14.25
N PHE A 58 -20.39 7.59 13.51
CA PHE A 58 -20.54 6.18 13.14
C PHE A 58 -20.18 5.25 14.29
N ALA A 59 -19.02 5.47 14.90
CA ALA A 59 -18.45 4.54 15.86
C ALA A 59 -17.63 5.24 16.94
N LYS A 60 -17.41 4.52 18.05
CA LYS A 60 -16.30 4.76 18.96
C LYS A 60 -15.31 3.59 18.87
N TYR A 61 -14.04 3.87 19.09
CA TYR A 61 -12.99 2.87 19.11
C TYR A 61 -12.05 3.07 20.28
N CYS A 62 -11.56 1.95 20.83
CA CYS A 62 -10.64 1.96 21.95
C CYS A 62 -9.26 2.47 21.53
N VAL A 63 -8.67 3.30 22.38
CA VAL A 63 -7.26 3.68 22.32
C VAL A 63 -6.54 3.00 23.47
N GLY A 64 -5.35 2.50 23.25
CA GLY A 64 -4.54 1.84 24.28
C GLY A 64 -4.13 2.77 25.40
N LYS A 65 -4.01 2.24 26.59
CA LYS A 65 -3.32 2.86 27.72
C LYS A 65 -1.79 2.71 27.55
N GLU A 66 -1.05 3.37 28.41
CA GLU A 66 0.42 3.44 28.37
C GLU A 66 1.10 2.06 28.32
N ASP A 67 0.54 1.06 29.00
CA ASP A 67 1.07 -0.31 29.06
C ASP A 67 0.50 -1.27 27.99
N THR A 68 -0.48 -0.85 27.21
CA THR A 68 -1.20 -1.72 26.27
C THR A 68 -0.27 -2.35 25.23
N ASN A 69 0.63 -1.55 24.65
CA ASN A 69 1.56 -2.06 23.65
C ASN A 69 2.60 -3.00 24.26
N LEU A 70 3.09 -2.72 25.47
CA LEU A 70 4.03 -3.59 26.17
C LEU A 70 3.40 -4.98 26.48
N LYS A 71 2.14 -5.00 26.92
CA LYS A 71 1.36 -6.25 27.10
C LYS A 71 1.20 -7.02 25.79
N ALA A 72 0.96 -6.33 24.69
CA ALA A 72 0.87 -6.95 23.37
C ALA A 72 2.21 -7.56 22.93
N ILE A 73 3.32 -6.87 23.16
CA ILE A 73 4.68 -7.37 22.88
C ILE A 73 4.96 -8.64 23.69
N GLU A 74 4.69 -8.63 24.99
CA GLU A 74 4.90 -9.79 25.86
C GLU A 74 4.04 -10.97 25.43
N SER A 75 2.76 -10.72 25.12
CA SER A 75 1.83 -11.73 24.62
C SER A 75 2.31 -12.34 23.29
N ALA A 76 2.71 -11.50 22.33
CA ALA A 76 3.23 -11.96 21.05
C ALA A 76 4.50 -12.80 21.20
N TYR A 77 5.40 -12.38 22.10
CA TYR A 77 6.62 -13.13 22.39
C TYR A 77 6.31 -14.53 22.99
N LYS A 78 5.43 -14.60 23.99
CA LYS A 78 5.02 -15.88 24.57
C LYS A 78 4.39 -16.81 23.53
N ALA A 79 3.49 -16.28 22.70
CA ALA A 79 2.86 -17.02 21.61
C ALA A 79 3.88 -17.49 20.57
N SER A 80 4.89 -16.67 20.25
CA SER A 80 5.92 -17.00 19.26
C SER A 80 6.73 -18.24 19.62
N GLN A 81 6.93 -18.50 20.93
CA GLN A 81 7.67 -19.68 21.40
C GLN A 81 6.91 -21.00 21.10
N GLN A 82 5.60 -20.93 20.92
CA GLN A 82 4.76 -22.07 20.55
C GLN A 82 4.47 -22.08 19.05
N PHE A 83 4.08 -20.94 18.47
CA PHE A 83 3.63 -20.85 17.09
C PHE A 83 4.75 -21.15 16.08
N ARG A 84 6.01 -20.91 16.43
CA ARG A 84 7.18 -21.28 15.60
C ARG A 84 7.26 -22.76 15.27
N TYR A 85 6.71 -23.63 16.13
CA TYR A 85 6.66 -25.08 15.94
C TYR A 85 5.32 -25.56 15.37
N PHE A 86 4.39 -24.63 15.08
CA PHE A 86 3.10 -24.97 14.52
C PHE A 86 3.28 -25.62 13.15
N PRO A 87 2.56 -26.73 12.83
CA PRO A 87 2.76 -27.43 11.56
C PRO A 87 2.59 -26.51 10.35
N VAL A 88 3.48 -26.62 9.36
CA VAL A 88 3.41 -25.80 8.14
C VAL A 88 2.05 -25.96 7.44
N SER A 89 1.47 -27.18 7.44
CA SER A 89 0.13 -27.43 6.89
C SER A 89 -0.96 -26.61 7.60
N ALA A 90 -0.89 -26.50 8.92
CA ALA A 90 -1.83 -25.70 9.70
C ALA A 90 -1.64 -24.19 9.45
N ARG A 91 -0.38 -23.73 9.38
CA ARG A 91 -0.07 -22.33 9.02
C ARG A 91 -0.59 -21.96 7.62
N ARG A 92 -0.47 -22.87 6.65
CA ARG A 92 -1.05 -22.69 5.31
C ARG A 92 -2.58 -22.67 5.37
N LYS A 93 -3.19 -23.55 6.16
CA LYS A 93 -4.64 -23.57 6.33
C LYS A 93 -5.16 -22.25 6.89
N ILE A 94 -4.44 -21.61 7.82
CA ILE A 94 -4.78 -20.26 8.31
C ILE A 94 -4.91 -19.27 7.13
N LEU A 95 -3.99 -19.28 6.17
CA LEU A 95 -4.07 -18.36 5.02
C LEU A 95 -5.26 -18.66 4.11
N TYR A 96 -5.59 -19.93 3.88
CA TYR A 96 -6.82 -20.30 3.14
C TYR A 96 -8.08 -19.88 3.88
N ASP A 97 -8.10 -19.99 5.20
CA ASP A 97 -9.25 -19.58 6.00
C ASP A 97 -9.36 -18.04 6.07
N ILE A 98 -8.25 -17.31 6.05
CA ILE A 98 -8.26 -15.84 5.86
C ILE A 98 -8.98 -15.50 4.54
N HIS A 99 -8.67 -16.17 3.43
CA HIS A 99 -9.37 -15.93 2.16
C HIS A 99 -10.87 -16.24 2.28
N LYS A 100 -11.22 -17.38 2.89
CA LYS A 100 -12.62 -17.78 3.14
C LYS A 100 -13.39 -16.69 3.89
N TYR A 101 -12.86 -16.21 5.02
CA TYR A 101 -13.49 -15.16 5.82
C TYR A 101 -13.49 -13.81 5.12
N LEU A 102 -12.45 -13.49 4.36
CA LEU A 102 -12.36 -12.26 3.56
C LEU A 102 -13.53 -12.17 2.57
N ILE A 103 -13.81 -13.26 1.84
CA ILE A 103 -14.95 -13.33 0.91
C ILE A 103 -16.29 -13.20 1.64
N GLN A 104 -16.45 -13.88 2.78
CA GLN A 104 -17.68 -13.79 3.58
C GLN A 104 -17.96 -12.39 4.13
N LYS A 105 -16.92 -11.62 4.43
CA LYS A 105 -17.01 -10.28 5.03
C LYS A 105 -16.86 -9.14 4.01
N LYS A 106 -16.82 -9.44 2.71
CA LYS A 106 -16.55 -8.49 1.62
C LYS A 106 -17.40 -7.23 1.71
N GLU A 107 -18.72 -7.38 1.71
CA GLU A 107 -19.64 -6.24 1.63
C GLU A 107 -19.54 -5.32 2.87
N GLU A 108 -19.38 -5.90 4.06
CA GLU A 108 -19.21 -5.10 5.28
C GLU A 108 -17.85 -4.39 5.28
N LEU A 109 -16.78 -5.03 4.80
CA LEU A 109 -15.46 -4.41 4.71
C LEU A 109 -15.47 -3.25 3.72
N ILE A 110 -16.05 -3.44 2.51
CA ILE A 110 -16.20 -2.36 1.52
C ILE A 110 -17.02 -1.21 2.12
N ARG A 111 -18.13 -1.52 2.80
CA ARG A 111 -18.96 -0.51 3.47
C ARG A 111 -18.16 0.29 4.51
N LEU A 112 -17.33 -0.37 5.31
CA LEU A 112 -16.49 0.30 6.31
C LEU A 112 -15.43 1.19 5.67
N LEU A 113 -14.79 0.74 4.58
CA LEU A 113 -13.84 1.55 3.81
C LEU A 113 -14.52 2.81 3.24
N ILE A 114 -15.75 2.70 2.74
CA ILE A 114 -16.53 3.86 2.25
C ILE A 114 -16.82 4.83 3.40
N ILE A 115 -17.23 4.33 4.56
CA ILE A 115 -17.47 5.16 5.76
C ILE A 115 -16.19 5.89 6.20
N GLU A 116 -15.03 5.25 6.07
CA GLU A 116 -13.73 5.86 6.36
C GLU A 116 -13.26 6.84 5.28
N GLY A 117 -13.92 6.89 4.12
CA GLY A 117 -13.68 7.93 3.11
C GLY A 117 -13.13 7.42 1.77
N HIS A 118 -13.07 6.11 1.55
CA HIS A 118 -12.74 5.56 0.24
C HIS A 118 -13.97 5.58 -0.68
N PRO A 119 -13.92 6.19 -1.86
CA PRO A 119 -14.95 5.97 -2.87
C PRO A 119 -15.07 4.48 -3.18
N ARG A 120 -16.27 4.02 -3.56
CA ARG A 120 -16.53 2.61 -3.86
C ARG A 120 -15.48 1.96 -4.77
N LYS A 121 -15.07 2.62 -5.85
CA LYS A 121 -14.05 2.11 -6.78
C LYS A 121 -12.69 1.87 -6.11
N LEU A 122 -12.29 2.75 -5.18
CA LEU A 122 -11.07 2.58 -4.42
C LEU A 122 -11.20 1.44 -3.40
N ALA A 123 -12.34 1.35 -2.70
CA ALA A 123 -12.60 0.28 -1.74
C ALA A 123 -12.63 -1.11 -2.41
N GLU A 124 -13.26 -1.22 -3.59
CA GLU A 124 -13.30 -2.45 -4.38
C GLU A 124 -11.92 -2.82 -4.94
N TRP A 125 -11.14 -1.84 -5.39
CA TRP A 125 -9.77 -2.06 -5.82
C TRP A 125 -8.90 -2.56 -4.67
N GLU A 126 -8.99 -1.95 -3.49
CA GLU A 126 -8.26 -2.39 -2.30
C GLU A 126 -8.65 -3.81 -1.90
N PHE A 127 -9.95 -4.12 -1.93
CA PHE A 127 -10.45 -5.48 -1.69
C PHE A 127 -9.89 -6.49 -2.70
N SER A 128 -9.87 -6.15 -3.99
CA SER A 128 -9.38 -7.04 -5.04
C SER A 128 -7.91 -7.42 -4.88
N GLY A 129 -7.10 -6.51 -4.36
CA GLY A 129 -5.69 -6.77 -4.02
C GLY A 129 -5.55 -7.79 -2.90
N MET A 130 -6.33 -7.65 -1.84
CA MET A 130 -6.37 -8.59 -0.72
C MET A 130 -6.83 -9.98 -1.19
N GLU A 131 -7.93 -10.03 -1.94
CA GLU A 131 -8.47 -11.28 -2.49
C GLU A 131 -7.43 -11.97 -3.38
N THR A 132 -6.81 -11.25 -4.32
CA THR A 132 -5.81 -11.81 -5.23
C THR A 132 -4.62 -12.40 -4.47
N ALA A 133 -4.14 -11.72 -3.42
CA ALA A 133 -3.00 -12.19 -2.64
C ALA A 133 -3.28 -13.50 -1.88
N TYR A 134 -4.51 -13.68 -1.40
CA TYR A 134 -4.90 -14.83 -0.58
C TYR A 134 -5.64 -15.93 -1.35
N ARG A 135 -5.83 -15.82 -2.66
CA ARG A 135 -6.39 -16.91 -3.48
C ARG A 135 -5.52 -18.15 -3.43
N LYS A 136 -6.17 -19.29 -3.63
CA LYS A 136 -5.49 -20.60 -3.63
C LYS A 136 -4.30 -20.63 -4.59
N GLU A 137 -4.46 -20.05 -5.77
CA GLU A 137 -3.43 -19.99 -6.81
C GLU A 137 -2.19 -19.23 -6.33
N SER A 138 -2.36 -18.14 -5.58
CA SER A 138 -1.26 -17.39 -4.96
C SER A 138 -0.59 -18.18 -3.85
N LEU A 139 -1.37 -18.84 -3.00
CA LEU A 139 -0.88 -19.56 -1.83
C LEU A 139 -0.17 -20.87 -2.18
N ASP A 140 -0.60 -21.54 -3.25
CA ASP A 140 0.00 -22.81 -3.70
C ASP A 140 1.44 -22.64 -4.19
N LEU A 141 1.83 -21.42 -4.62
CA LEU A 141 3.21 -21.13 -5.02
C LEU A 141 4.23 -21.26 -3.90
N PHE A 142 3.80 -21.00 -2.65
CA PHE A 142 4.70 -21.04 -1.51
C PHE A 142 4.88 -22.46 -0.94
N LYS A 143 4.30 -23.47 -1.62
CA LYS A 143 4.21 -24.83 -1.11
C LYS A 143 5.55 -25.44 -0.74
N ASP A 144 6.56 -25.22 -1.58
CA ASP A 144 7.85 -25.87 -1.45
C ASP A 144 8.99 -24.91 -1.06
N GLU A 145 8.66 -23.62 -0.80
CA GLU A 145 9.68 -22.61 -0.54
C GLU A 145 10.13 -22.51 0.92
N LEU A 146 9.29 -23.01 1.87
CA LEU A 146 9.67 -23.05 3.28
C LEU A 146 10.68 -24.16 3.59
N TRP A 147 10.66 -25.21 2.79
CA TRP A 147 11.58 -26.35 2.89
C TRP A 147 11.85 -26.90 1.49
N ARG A 148 13.07 -26.79 1.03
CA ARG A 148 13.46 -27.20 -0.33
C ARG A 148 14.72 -28.06 -0.32
N GLU A 149 14.66 -29.22 -0.95
CA GLU A 149 15.87 -29.96 -1.31
C GLU A 149 16.60 -29.23 -2.45
N VAL A 150 17.87 -28.91 -2.22
CA VAL A 150 18.69 -28.13 -3.17
C VAL A 150 19.76 -28.97 -3.84
N GLY A 151 20.02 -30.19 -3.35
CA GLY A 151 20.98 -31.09 -3.97
C GLY A 151 21.21 -32.36 -3.18
N ARG A 152 21.93 -33.30 -3.84
CA ARG A 152 22.40 -34.54 -3.23
C ARG A 152 23.86 -34.80 -3.64
N LYS A 153 24.65 -35.31 -2.69
CA LYS A 153 26.00 -35.74 -2.92
C LYS A 153 26.24 -37.08 -2.21
N GLY A 154 26.21 -38.18 -2.96
CA GLY A 154 26.29 -39.53 -2.39
C GLY A 154 25.12 -39.80 -1.44
N ARG A 155 25.39 -40.00 -0.15
CA ARG A 155 24.37 -40.22 0.89
C ARG A 155 23.87 -38.94 1.59
N GLU A 156 24.45 -37.82 1.22
CA GLU A 156 24.11 -36.51 1.78
C GLU A 156 23.02 -35.86 0.95
N SER A 157 21.94 -35.45 1.60
CA SER A 157 20.89 -34.59 1.04
C SER A 157 21.01 -33.19 1.62
N LEU A 158 20.94 -32.18 0.77
CA LEU A 158 21.09 -30.78 1.14
C LEU A 158 19.74 -30.07 1.04
N TYR A 159 19.40 -29.32 2.06
CA TYR A 159 18.13 -28.60 2.16
C TYR A 159 18.34 -27.13 2.55
N TRP A 160 17.43 -26.30 2.10
CA TRP A 160 17.17 -24.99 2.67
C TRP A 160 15.86 -25.03 3.45
N ALA A 161 15.90 -24.51 4.68
CA ALA A 161 14.72 -24.37 5.53
C ALA A 161 14.60 -22.94 6.02
N ARG A 162 13.42 -22.34 5.90
CA ARG A 162 13.14 -21.03 6.47
C ARG A 162 12.64 -21.19 7.90
N LYS A 163 13.24 -20.40 8.80
CA LYS A 163 12.92 -20.37 10.23
C LYS A 163 12.35 -19.01 10.59
N PRO A 164 11.30 -18.97 11.46
CA PRO A 164 10.70 -17.71 11.90
C PRO A 164 11.70 -16.84 12.67
N ASP A 165 11.65 -15.54 12.43
CA ASP A 165 12.43 -14.58 13.21
C ASP A 165 11.82 -14.38 14.62
N GLY A 166 10.47 -14.35 14.73
CA GLY A 166 9.78 -14.28 16.03
C GLY A 166 8.57 -13.34 16.03
N VAL A 167 8.68 -12.20 16.69
CA VAL A 167 7.62 -11.19 16.76
C VAL A 167 7.80 -10.15 15.66
N VAL A 168 6.79 -9.97 14.84
CA VAL A 168 6.72 -8.98 13.76
C VAL A 168 5.74 -7.88 14.14
N CYS A 169 6.11 -6.62 13.93
CA CYS A 169 5.23 -5.48 14.15
C CYS A 169 4.95 -4.76 12.83
N ILE A 170 3.71 -4.28 12.63
CA ILE A 170 3.36 -3.52 11.43
C ILE A 170 2.62 -2.22 11.74
N SER A 171 3.04 -1.14 11.07
CA SER A 171 2.35 0.15 11.03
C SER A 171 1.91 0.46 9.60
N PRO A 172 0.69 0.09 9.18
CA PRO A 172 0.17 0.37 7.85
C PRO A 172 -0.16 1.85 7.67
N PRO A 173 -0.24 2.33 6.40
CA PRO A 173 -0.62 3.70 6.08
C PRO A 173 -2.14 3.87 6.20
N LYS A 174 -2.63 5.12 6.14
CA LYS A 174 -4.07 5.40 6.20
C LYS A 174 -4.80 5.26 4.85
N ASN A 175 -4.09 5.44 3.75
CA ASN A 175 -4.65 5.58 2.39
C ASN A 175 -5.07 4.25 1.74
N ALA A 176 -4.55 3.12 2.21
CA ALA A 176 -4.92 1.76 1.83
C ALA A 176 -4.58 0.81 2.99
N SER A 177 -5.20 1.05 4.14
CA SER A 177 -4.79 0.43 5.41
C SER A 177 -5.10 -1.06 5.49
N CYS A 178 -6.19 -1.50 4.87
CA CYS A 178 -6.59 -2.90 4.89
C CYS A 178 -5.68 -3.76 4.01
N SER A 179 -5.51 -3.41 2.73
CA SER A 179 -4.68 -4.18 1.80
C SER A 179 -3.22 -4.19 2.21
N ASN A 180 -2.66 -3.03 2.59
CA ASN A 180 -1.28 -2.95 3.02
C ASN A 180 -1.03 -3.70 4.32
N SER A 181 -1.94 -3.63 5.29
CA SER A 181 -1.78 -4.40 6.52
C SER A 181 -1.93 -5.89 6.30
N LEU A 182 -2.86 -6.32 5.45
CA LEU A 182 -3.11 -7.75 5.23
C LEU A 182 -1.93 -8.46 4.56
N THR A 183 -1.02 -7.73 3.87
CA THR A 183 0.24 -8.33 3.40
C THR A 183 1.06 -8.93 4.55
N ALA A 184 0.96 -8.34 5.76
CA ALA A 184 1.62 -8.90 6.94
C ALA A 184 1.01 -10.21 7.43
N GLY A 185 -0.19 -10.61 7.01
CA GLY A 185 -0.76 -11.92 7.34
C GLY A 185 0.10 -13.10 6.86
N PHE A 186 0.94 -12.87 5.84
CA PHE A 186 1.92 -13.88 5.41
C PHE A 186 3.01 -14.19 6.44
N VAL A 187 3.19 -13.41 7.50
CA VAL A 187 4.12 -13.74 8.60
C VAL A 187 3.75 -15.04 9.28
N PHE A 188 2.44 -15.38 9.31
CA PHE A 188 1.95 -16.63 9.89
C PHE A 188 2.45 -17.86 9.11
N LEU A 189 2.62 -17.75 7.79
CA LEU A 189 3.23 -18.82 6.98
C LEU A 189 4.66 -19.12 7.44
N GLY A 190 5.43 -18.07 7.74
CA GLY A 190 6.77 -18.19 8.32
C GLY A 190 6.80 -18.80 9.72
N GLY A 191 5.72 -18.72 10.48
CA GLY A 191 5.63 -19.16 11.88
C GLY A 191 5.89 -18.04 12.90
N ASN A 192 5.71 -16.79 12.49
CA ASN A 192 5.86 -15.59 13.32
C ASN A 192 4.53 -15.17 13.94
N THR A 193 4.59 -14.40 15.02
CA THR A 193 3.46 -13.69 15.59
C THR A 193 3.43 -12.24 15.11
N LEU A 194 2.27 -11.59 15.23
CA LEU A 194 2.05 -10.27 14.66
C LEU A 194 1.43 -9.30 15.65
N ILE A 195 1.97 -8.08 15.69
CA ILE A 195 1.36 -6.93 16.33
C ILE A 195 1.04 -5.90 15.24
N ILE A 196 -0.24 -5.56 15.11
CA ILE A 196 -0.67 -4.52 14.17
C ILE A 196 -1.09 -3.25 14.89
N LYS A 197 -0.64 -2.10 14.37
CA LYS A 197 -1.06 -0.78 14.80
C LYS A 197 -1.83 -0.10 13.67
N PRO A 198 -3.18 -0.20 13.62
CA PRO A 198 -4.00 0.53 12.65
C PRO A 198 -3.71 2.03 12.64
N PRO A 199 -3.98 2.74 11.53
CA PRO A 199 -3.84 4.20 11.49
C PRO A 199 -4.83 4.84 12.47
N LEU A 200 -4.35 5.72 13.38
CA LEU A 200 -5.17 6.28 14.45
C LEU A 200 -6.43 7.02 13.97
N LYS A 201 -6.37 7.66 12.80
CA LYS A 201 -7.48 8.47 12.26
C LYS A 201 -8.46 7.68 11.39
N MET A 202 -8.12 6.46 10.98
CA MET A 202 -8.93 5.57 10.11
C MET A 202 -8.71 4.12 10.52
N PRO A 203 -9.08 3.71 11.75
CA PRO A 203 -8.75 2.40 12.28
C PRO A 203 -9.83 1.34 12.06
N ILE A 204 -11.05 1.76 11.70
CA ILE A 204 -12.27 0.93 11.83
C ILE A 204 -12.24 -0.27 10.90
N ALA A 205 -12.03 -0.04 9.60
CA ALA A 205 -11.98 -1.11 8.61
C ALA A 205 -10.81 -2.07 8.89
N THR A 206 -9.66 -1.52 9.32
CA THR A 206 -8.49 -2.33 9.68
C THR A 206 -8.74 -3.18 10.92
N ILE A 207 -9.31 -2.61 11.99
CA ILE A 207 -9.66 -3.38 13.19
C ILE A 207 -10.67 -4.49 12.83
N PHE A 208 -11.68 -4.17 12.04
CA PHE A 208 -12.67 -5.15 11.58
C PHE A 208 -12.01 -6.28 10.79
N LEU A 209 -11.18 -5.97 9.80
CA LEU A 209 -10.45 -6.95 8.99
C LEU A 209 -9.64 -7.92 9.87
N TRP A 210 -8.86 -7.37 10.79
CA TRP A 210 -7.98 -8.19 11.62
C TRP A 210 -8.71 -8.99 12.69
N LYS A 211 -9.83 -8.49 13.21
CA LYS A 211 -10.66 -9.24 14.18
C LYS A 211 -11.58 -10.25 13.51
N GLU A 212 -12.38 -9.82 12.52
CA GLU A 212 -13.47 -10.60 11.97
C GLU A 212 -13.05 -11.55 10.84
N VAL A 213 -11.83 -11.35 10.30
CA VAL A 213 -11.29 -12.19 9.23
C VAL A 213 -10.06 -12.95 9.73
N VAL A 214 -9.01 -12.25 10.14
CA VAL A 214 -7.72 -12.88 10.44
C VAL A 214 -7.78 -13.62 11.78
N ASN A 215 -8.30 -12.99 12.84
CA ASN A 215 -8.38 -13.62 14.15
C ASN A 215 -9.33 -14.84 14.16
N GLU A 216 -10.42 -14.80 13.39
CA GLU A 216 -11.31 -15.95 13.25
C GLU A 216 -10.61 -17.12 12.54
N ALA A 217 -9.80 -16.85 11.51
CA ALA A 217 -8.98 -17.88 10.88
C ALA A 217 -7.94 -18.48 11.83
N LEU A 218 -7.32 -17.66 12.68
CA LEU A 218 -6.38 -18.14 13.71
C LEU A 218 -7.07 -19.02 14.75
N LYS A 219 -8.23 -18.61 15.25
CA LYS A 219 -9.04 -19.38 16.23
C LYS A 219 -9.50 -20.71 15.65
N GLU A 220 -10.04 -20.73 14.42
CA GLU A 220 -10.48 -21.97 13.75
C GLU A 220 -9.35 -23.00 13.65
N ASN A 221 -8.11 -22.52 13.49
CA ASN A 221 -6.92 -23.36 13.40
C ASN A 221 -6.21 -23.56 14.76
N LYS A 222 -6.81 -23.13 15.87
CA LYS A 222 -6.27 -23.28 17.23
C LYS A 222 -4.85 -22.70 17.39
N ALA A 223 -4.58 -21.58 16.73
CA ALA A 223 -3.34 -20.85 16.94
C ALA A 223 -3.26 -20.34 18.40
N PRO A 224 -2.07 -20.30 19.02
CA PRO A 224 -1.92 -19.82 20.40
C PRO A 224 -2.46 -18.40 20.57
N ASP A 225 -3.09 -18.12 21.72
CA ASP A 225 -3.47 -16.77 22.09
C ASP A 225 -2.24 -15.85 22.06
N GLY A 226 -2.40 -14.62 21.51
CA GLY A 226 -1.29 -13.70 21.31
C GLY A 226 -0.55 -13.86 19.97
N THR A 227 -0.91 -14.86 19.13
CA THR A 227 -0.39 -14.95 17.75
C THR A 227 -0.69 -13.68 16.94
N LEU A 228 -1.84 -13.06 17.22
CA LEU A 228 -2.23 -11.73 16.72
C LEU A 228 -2.55 -10.80 17.88
N ASN A 229 -2.02 -9.56 17.83
CA ASN A 229 -2.40 -8.48 18.72
C ASN A 229 -2.70 -7.21 17.92
N ILE A 230 -3.70 -6.43 18.36
CA ILE A 230 -4.09 -5.16 17.74
C ILE A 230 -3.96 -4.07 18.79
N VAL A 231 -3.09 -3.10 18.54
CA VAL A 231 -2.84 -1.96 19.42
C VAL A 231 -3.11 -0.65 18.71
N LEU A 232 -3.55 0.37 19.44
CA LEU A 232 -3.82 1.70 18.89
C LEU A 232 -3.45 2.75 19.94
N GLY A 233 -2.72 3.78 19.53
CA GLY A 233 -2.27 4.82 20.47
C GLY A 233 -1.29 5.80 19.81
N ASN A 234 -0.44 6.40 20.61
CA ASN A 234 0.58 7.32 20.13
C ASN A 234 1.60 6.59 19.24
N SER A 235 1.61 6.93 17.95
CA SER A 235 2.42 6.22 16.95
C SER A 235 3.93 6.34 17.21
N LYS A 236 4.42 7.48 17.73
CA LYS A 236 5.84 7.67 18.03
C LYS A 236 6.27 6.81 19.23
N GLN A 237 5.45 6.78 20.28
CA GLN A 237 5.70 5.97 21.46
C GLN A 237 5.69 4.48 21.10
N ILE A 238 4.64 3.97 20.43
CA ILE A 238 4.54 2.57 20.02
C ILE A 238 5.73 2.15 19.15
N MET A 239 6.12 2.98 18.17
CA MET A 239 7.29 2.70 17.33
C MET A 239 8.58 2.65 18.15
N GLN A 240 8.77 3.56 19.11
CA GLN A 240 9.95 3.56 19.99
C GLN A 240 9.97 2.29 20.86
N GLU A 241 8.84 1.88 21.41
CA GLU A 241 8.72 0.65 22.21
C GLU A 241 9.05 -0.60 21.37
N TRP A 242 8.60 -0.66 20.10
CA TRP A 242 8.97 -1.75 19.19
C TRP A 242 10.48 -1.79 18.91
N ILE A 243 11.10 -0.63 18.63
CA ILE A 243 12.53 -0.54 18.35
C ILE A 243 13.36 -0.94 19.58
N SER A 244 13.00 -0.50 20.77
CA SER A 244 13.77 -0.75 21.99
C SER A 244 13.50 -2.11 22.65
N SER A 245 12.40 -2.81 22.31
CA SER A 245 12.04 -4.08 22.93
C SER A 245 12.98 -5.21 22.52
N PRO A 246 13.52 -6.02 23.44
CA PRO A 246 14.31 -7.20 23.08
C PRO A 246 13.47 -8.33 22.48
N TYR A 247 12.16 -8.27 22.58
CA TYR A 247 11.23 -9.31 22.12
C TYR A 247 10.73 -9.11 20.68
N VAL A 248 10.85 -7.90 20.12
CA VAL A 248 10.49 -7.61 18.73
C VAL A 248 11.66 -7.93 17.82
N ASN A 249 11.39 -8.60 16.70
CA ASN A 249 12.39 -9.02 15.72
C ASN A 249 12.34 -8.17 14.45
N ASP A 250 11.14 -8.00 13.88
CA ASP A 250 10.97 -7.33 12.59
C ASP A 250 9.95 -6.19 12.69
N ILE A 251 10.20 -5.11 11.96
CA ILE A 251 9.31 -3.95 11.91
C ILE A 251 8.98 -3.64 10.46
N ILE A 252 7.70 -3.78 10.10
CA ILE A 252 7.14 -3.40 8.80
C ILE A 252 6.57 -1.99 8.92
N TYR A 253 7.06 -1.08 8.11
CA TYR A 253 6.61 0.31 8.12
C TYR A 253 6.20 0.77 6.73
N PHE A 254 5.02 1.38 6.64
CA PHE A 254 4.51 2.08 5.46
C PHE A 254 4.40 3.56 5.75
N GLY A 255 4.92 4.41 4.85
CA GLY A 255 4.81 5.85 5.03
C GLY A 255 5.73 6.69 4.16
N ASP A 256 5.95 7.91 4.62
CA ASP A 256 6.89 8.85 3.99
C ASP A 256 8.33 8.32 3.98
N SER A 257 9.06 8.57 2.88
CA SER A 257 10.41 8.05 2.69
C SER A 257 11.42 8.58 3.72
N GLN A 258 11.36 9.86 4.09
CA GLN A 258 12.31 10.43 5.04
C GLN A 258 12.12 9.83 6.43
N ILE A 259 10.86 9.73 6.87
CA ILE A 259 10.50 9.14 8.17
C ILE A 259 10.83 7.63 8.18
N GLY A 260 10.48 6.92 7.10
CA GLY A 260 10.68 5.47 7.01
C GLY A 260 12.14 5.08 6.99
N LEU A 261 13.00 5.80 6.26
CA LEU A 261 14.44 5.54 6.24
C LEU A 261 15.09 5.80 7.61
N ASP A 262 14.64 6.82 8.36
CA ASP A 262 15.10 7.03 9.76
C ASP A 262 14.66 5.89 10.68
N ILE A 263 13.40 5.47 10.59
CA ILE A 263 12.91 4.29 11.33
C ILE A 263 13.73 3.04 10.98
N GLY A 264 14.00 2.83 9.69
CA GLY A 264 14.81 1.70 9.21
C GLY A 264 16.22 1.70 9.78
N ARG A 265 16.89 2.85 9.76
CA ARG A 265 18.23 3.02 10.37
C ARG A 265 18.20 2.68 11.85
N ARG A 266 17.29 3.26 12.62
CA ARG A 266 17.16 3.04 14.07
C ARG A 266 16.80 1.59 14.42
N ALA A 267 15.93 0.96 13.63
CA ALA A 267 15.58 -0.45 13.80
C ALA A 267 16.79 -1.35 13.56
N PHE A 268 17.56 -1.11 12.49
CA PHE A 268 18.77 -1.85 12.19
C PHE A 268 19.85 -1.69 13.29
N GLU A 269 20.09 -0.48 13.76
CA GLU A 269 21.02 -0.18 14.88
C GLU A 269 20.61 -0.90 16.17
N ALA A 270 19.31 -1.11 16.39
CA ALA A 270 18.76 -1.88 17.52
C ALA A 270 18.72 -3.40 17.28
N GLY A 271 19.31 -3.90 16.19
CA GLY A 271 19.33 -5.33 15.85
C GLY A 271 17.99 -5.87 15.35
N LYS A 272 17.07 -5.01 14.86
CA LYS A 272 15.80 -5.39 14.26
C LYS A 272 15.92 -5.42 12.74
N LYS A 273 15.13 -6.24 12.09
CA LYS A 273 15.02 -6.25 10.62
C LYS A 273 13.95 -5.23 10.19
N PRO A 274 14.31 -4.10 9.57
CA PRO A 274 13.32 -3.20 8.99
C PRO A 274 12.82 -3.75 7.65
N ILE A 275 11.53 -3.59 7.40
CA ILE A 275 10.87 -3.87 6.13
C ILE A 275 10.09 -2.62 5.77
N LEU A 276 10.58 -1.90 4.76
CA LEU A 276 10.11 -0.55 4.44
C LEU A 276 9.33 -0.54 3.12
N GLU A 277 8.16 0.05 3.16
CA GLU A 277 7.30 0.28 1.99
C GLU A 277 6.90 1.77 2.00
N LEU A 278 7.64 2.58 1.25
CA LEU A 278 7.61 4.03 1.37
C LEU A 278 7.00 4.70 0.13
N SER A 279 7.30 5.98 -0.06
CA SER A 279 6.82 6.79 -1.17
C SER A 279 7.13 6.16 -2.53
N GLY A 280 6.24 6.39 -3.50
CA GLY A 280 6.43 5.99 -4.90
C GLY A 280 6.35 7.20 -5.84
N ASN A 281 7.10 7.18 -6.92
CA ASN A 281 7.02 8.17 -8.00
C ASN A 281 6.99 7.44 -9.35
N ASP A 282 5.97 6.63 -9.53
CA ASP A 282 5.87 5.61 -10.57
C ASP A 282 5.69 6.20 -11.96
N MET A 283 6.36 5.59 -12.95
CA MET A 283 6.32 6.03 -14.34
C MET A 283 5.52 5.07 -15.22
N LEU A 284 4.71 5.65 -16.12
CA LEU A 284 4.00 4.93 -17.17
C LEU A 284 4.52 5.38 -18.54
N PHE A 285 5.04 4.43 -19.31
CA PHE A 285 5.63 4.67 -20.63
C PHE A 285 4.66 4.32 -21.75
N VAL A 286 4.54 5.20 -22.74
CA VAL A 286 3.67 5.05 -23.90
C VAL A 286 4.53 5.09 -25.17
N TRP A 287 4.74 3.92 -25.77
CA TRP A 287 5.49 3.81 -27.01
C TRP A 287 4.59 4.08 -28.22
N LYS A 288 5.16 4.49 -29.34
CA LYS A 288 4.41 4.96 -30.53
C LYS A 288 3.43 3.96 -31.14
N ASP A 289 3.63 2.67 -30.96
CA ASP A 289 2.81 1.58 -31.54
C ASP A 289 1.90 0.88 -30.53
N CYS A 290 1.72 1.45 -29.34
CA CYS A 290 0.97 0.86 -28.26
C CYS A 290 -0.54 0.74 -28.55
N ASP A 291 -1.23 -0.11 -27.76
CA ASP A 291 -2.68 0.03 -27.58
C ASP A 291 -3.00 1.31 -26.81
N ILE A 292 -3.36 2.36 -27.56
CA ILE A 292 -3.65 3.69 -27.00
C ILE A 292 -4.89 3.67 -26.10
N GLN A 293 -5.86 2.76 -26.33
CA GLN A 293 -7.03 2.65 -25.48
C GLN A 293 -6.66 2.05 -24.12
N GLY A 294 -5.89 0.98 -24.11
CA GLY A 294 -5.35 0.36 -22.92
C GLY A 294 -4.45 1.33 -22.15
N ALA A 295 -3.51 1.99 -22.84
CA ALA A 295 -2.60 2.97 -22.24
C ALA A 295 -3.34 4.13 -21.57
N THR A 296 -4.33 4.74 -22.24
CA THR A 296 -5.12 5.84 -21.65
C THR A 296 -6.02 5.38 -20.50
N ASN A 297 -6.56 4.15 -20.55
CA ASN A 297 -7.31 3.58 -19.42
C ASN A 297 -6.41 3.37 -18.20
N SER A 298 -5.22 2.82 -18.41
CA SER A 298 -4.23 2.64 -17.33
C SER A 298 -3.75 3.97 -16.75
N SER A 299 -3.66 5.01 -17.58
CA SER A 299 -3.26 6.35 -17.14
C SER A 299 -4.30 7.03 -16.23
N LEU A 300 -5.60 6.67 -16.33
CA LEU A 300 -6.63 7.18 -15.42
C LEU A 300 -6.41 6.73 -13.97
N ASP A 301 -5.73 5.61 -13.76
CA ASP A 301 -5.38 5.13 -12.43
C ASP A 301 -4.53 6.12 -11.65
N ALA A 302 -3.80 7.02 -12.33
CA ALA A 302 -3.07 8.11 -11.71
C ALA A 302 -3.94 8.96 -10.79
N PHE A 303 -5.23 9.12 -11.10
CA PHE A 303 -6.16 9.93 -10.31
C PHE A 303 -6.95 9.12 -9.28
N LEU A 304 -6.77 7.80 -9.18
CA LEU A 304 -7.45 6.96 -8.20
C LEU A 304 -7.15 7.46 -6.78
N GLY A 305 -8.21 7.72 -6.00
CA GLY A 305 -8.09 8.28 -4.67
C GLY A 305 -7.34 9.63 -4.64
N SER A 306 -7.50 10.47 -5.66
CA SER A 306 -6.80 11.75 -5.83
C SER A 306 -5.28 11.59 -5.83
N THR A 307 -4.75 10.55 -6.46
CA THR A 307 -3.31 10.26 -6.55
C THR A 307 -2.65 9.97 -5.17
N GLN A 308 -3.47 9.87 -4.10
CA GLN A 308 -2.98 9.65 -2.72
C GLN A 308 -2.71 8.18 -2.41
N ILE A 309 -2.17 7.46 -3.39
CA ILE A 309 -1.74 6.05 -3.31
C ILE A 309 -0.32 5.97 -3.86
N CYS A 310 0.57 5.25 -3.19
CA CYS A 310 1.98 5.15 -3.59
C CYS A 310 2.17 4.49 -4.97
N MET A 311 1.39 3.47 -5.29
CA MET A 311 1.54 2.61 -6.48
C MET A 311 0.65 3.00 -7.67
N VAL A 312 0.23 4.27 -7.80
CA VAL A 312 -0.42 4.77 -9.02
C VAL A 312 0.58 5.49 -9.90
N PRO A 313 0.38 5.58 -11.22
CA PRO A 313 1.25 6.38 -12.08
C PRO A 313 1.31 7.83 -11.58
N LYS A 314 2.51 8.35 -11.41
CA LYS A 314 2.76 9.74 -11.01
C LYS A 314 3.26 10.58 -12.18
N ILE A 315 3.81 9.93 -13.20
CA ILE A 315 4.41 10.53 -14.39
C ILE A 315 4.04 9.69 -15.59
N ILE A 316 3.62 10.35 -16.69
CA ILE A 316 3.43 9.67 -17.99
C ILE A 316 4.52 10.14 -18.93
N ILE A 317 5.20 9.20 -19.58
CA ILE A 317 6.28 9.46 -20.53
C ILE A 317 5.86 8.95 -21.89
N VAL A 318 5.73 9.83 -22.88
CA VAL A 318 5.10 9.53 -24.17
C VAL A 318 6.07 9.78 -25.33
N HIS A 319 6.19 8.81 -26.23
CA HIS A 319 6.90 8.95 -27.49
C HIS A 319 6.23 10.03 -28.36
N GLU A 320 6.99 10.97 -28.93
CA GLU A 320 6.47 12.08 -29.72
C GLU A 320 5.52 11.65 -30.85
N GLY A 321 5.78 10.50 -31.48
CA GLY A 321 4.97 10.00 -32.61
C GLY A 321 3.53 9.64 -32.28
N ILE A 322 3.14 9.60 -30.99
CA ILE A 322 1.77 9.33 -30.56
C ILE A 322 1.25 10.37 -29.55
N TYR A 323 2.07 11.33 -29.15
CA TYR A 323 1.83 12.26 -28.06
C TYR A 323 0.49 12.99 -28.19
N ASP A 324 0.26 13.72 -29.28
CA ASP A 324 -0.95 14.52 -29.46
C ASP A 324 -2.22 13.66 -29.44
N LYS A 325 -2.18 12.50 -30.12
CA LYS A 325 -3.29 11.55 -30.14
C LYS A 325 -3.58 10.98 -28.75
N PHE A 326 -2.52 10.69 -27.99
CA PHE A 326 -2.64 10.18 -26.63
C PHE A 326 -3.22 11.25 -25.69
N VAL A 327 -2.66 12.47 -25.70
CA VAL A 327 -3.10 13.58 -24.85
C VAL A 327 -4.58 13.91 -25.11
N ASN A 328 -5.00 14.07 -26.37
CA ASN A 328 -6.39 14.38 -26.70
C ASN A 328 -7.35 13.30 -26.17
N LYS A 329 -7.03 12.03 -26.41
CA LYS A 329 -7.85 10.90 -25.93
C LYS A 329 -7.88 10.80 -24.41
N PHE A 330 -6.77 11.11 -23.75
CA PHE A 330 -6.65 11.08 -22.30
C PHE A 330 -7.44 12.22 -21.64
N LEU A 331 -7.38 13.44 -22.20
CA LEU A 331 -8.16 14.59 -21.75
C LEU A 331 -9.67 14.31 -21.79
N ASP A 332 -10.17 13.63 -22.84
CA ASP A 332 -11.59 13.27 -22.92
C ASP A 332 -12.00 12.31 -21.79
N LYS A 333 -11.10 11.39 -21.40
CA LYS A 333 -11.35 10.48 -20.26
C LYS A 333 -11.30 11.21 -18.92
N ILE A 334 -10.35 12.13 -18.72
CA ILE A 334 -10.23 12.91 -17.48
C ILE A 334 -11.51 13.69 -17.18
N LYS A 335 -12.21 14.21 -18.19
CA LYS A 335 -13.51 14.92 -18.04
C LYS A 335 -14.59 14.09 -17.37
N SER A 336 -14.50 12.75 -17.42
CA SER A 336 -15.46 11.84 -16.79
C SER A 336 -15.23 11.61 -15.30
N LEU A 337 -14.07 12.02 -14.76
CA LEU A 337 -13.73 11.83 -13.37
C LEU A 337 -14.49 12.82 -12.49
N LYS A 338 -15.15 12.31 -11.45
CA LYS A 338 -15.98 13.13 -10.56
C LYS A 338 -15.41 13.20 -9.14
N VAL A 339 -15.51 14.36 -8.55
CA VAL A 339 -15.46 14.55 -7.09
C VAL A 339 -16.84 14.23 -6.51
N GLY A 340 -16.91 13.89 -5.25
CA GLY A 340 -18.17 13.59 -4.59
C GLY A 340 -17.97 13.10 -3.17
N LEU A 341 -19.06 12.76 -2.51
CA LEU A 341 -19.01 12.08 -1.23
C LEU A 341 -18.58 10.61 -1.43
N PRO A 342 -17.83 10.02 -0.51
CA PRO A 342 -17.43 8.61 -0.61
C PRO A 342 -18.59 7.62 -0.82
N SER A 343 -19.77 7.93 -0.31
CA SER A 343 -20.98 7.11 -0.50
C SER A 343 -21.63 7.23 -1.89
N ASP A 344 -21.22 8.19 -2.71
CA ASP A 344 -21.70 8.29 -4.10
C ASP A 344 -20.88 7.36 -4.99
N ASP A 345 -21.52 6.39 -5.62
CA ASP A 345 -20.89 5.37 -6.48
C ASP A 345 -20.18 5.96 -7.71
N ASN A 346 -20.52 7.20 -8.11
CA ASN A 346 -19.84 7.89 -9.20
C ASN A 346 -18.54 8.60 -8.78
N THR A 347 -18.30 8.74 -7.48
CA THR A 347 -17.10 9.40 -6.96
C THR A 347 -15.85 8.62 -7.31
N TYR A 348 -14.83 9.34 -7.79
CA TYR A 348 -13.51 8.79 -8.12
C TYR A 348 -12.41 9.40 -7.26
N LEU A 349 -12.56 10.67 -6.89
CA LEU A 349 -11.58 11.48 -6.19
C LEU A 349 -11.89 11.57 -4.70
N THR A 350 -10.85 11.63 -3.88
CA THR A 350 -10.94 11.84 -2.42
C THR A 350 -10.55 13.26 -2.03
N PRO A 351 -10.91 13.73 -0.83
CA PRO A 351 -10.34 14.96 -0.28
C PRO A 351 -8.82 14.93 -0.27
N VAL A 352 -8.19 16.03 -0.65
CA VAL A 352 -6.74 16.18 -0.72
C VAL A 352 -6.19 16.66 0.62
N VAL A 353 -5.19 15.96 1.15
CA VAL A 353 -4.60 16.29 2.46
C VAL A 353 -3.63 17.47 2.38
N MET A 354 -2.88 17.58 1.28
CA MET A 354 -1.81 18.58 1.09
C MET A 354 -2.17 19.59 -0.02
N VAL A 355 -3.25 20.35 0.17
CA VAL A 355 -3.75 21.28 -0.85
C VAL A 355 -2.73 22.35 -1.22
N GLU A 356 -2.06 22.96 -0.23
CA GLU A 356 -1.09 24.02 -0.49
C GLU A 356 0.12 23.49 -1.27
N LYS A 357 0.61 22.31 -0.91
CA LYS A 357 1.70 21.66 -1.63
C LYS A 357 1.36 21.37 -3.10
N PHE A 358 0.08 21.08 -3.40
CA PHE A 358 -0.38 20.95 -4.79
C PHE A 358 -0.14 22.24 -5.58
N PHE A 359 -0.53 23.39 -5.02
CA PHE A 359 -0.34 24.67 -5.72
C PHE A 359 1.13 25.04 -5.86
N ASP A 360 1.97 24.76 -4.86
CA ASP A 360 3.41 24.95 -4.94
C ASP A 360 4.03 24.15 -6.11
N PHE A 361 3.60 22.89 -6.28
CA PHE A 361 4.09 22.03 -7.37
C PHE A 361 3.56 22.45 -8.73
N LEU A 362 2.29 22.86 -8.81
CA LEU A 362 1.70 23.36 -10.05
C LEU A 362 2.39 24.64 -10.49
N ASN A 363 2.61 25.59 -9.59
CA ASN A 363 3.30 26.84 -9.90
C ASN A 363 4.74 26.60 -10.36
N ASP A 364 5.50 25.76 -9.64
CA ASP A 364 6.87 25.36 -10.05
C ASP A 364 6.88 24.79 -11.47
N ALA A 365 5.91 23.93 -11.82
CA ALA A 365 5.83 23.37 -13.16
C ALA A 365 5.55 24.44 -14.23
N LEU A 366 4.61 25.33 -13.97
CA LEU A 366 4.23 26.40 -14.93
C LEU A 366 5.36 27.42 -15.09
N GLU A 367 6.03 27.82 -14.03
CA GLU A 367 7.18 28.73 -14.05
C GLU A 367 8.36 28.13 -14.85
N LYS A 368 8.50 26.81 -14.86
CA LYS A 368 9.51 26.07 -15.63
C LYS A 368 9.04 25.66 -17.03
N GLY A 369 7.97 26.28 -17.53
CA GLY A 369 7.51 26.14 -18.90
C GLY A 369 6.56 24.97 -19.18
N ALA A 370 6.09 24.24 -18.16
CA ALA A 370 5.05 23.25 -18.36
C ALA A 370 3.71 23.92 -18.76
N LYS A 371 2.94 23.25 -19.60
CA LYS A 371 1.67 23.73 -20.11
C LYS A 371 0.50 23.08 -19.37
N LEU A 372 -0.37 23.88 -18.76
CA LEU A 372 -1.58 23.37 -18.14
C LEU A 372 -2.60 22.94 -19.22
N PHE A 373 -2.96 21.67 -19.26
CA PHE A 373 -3.96 21.14 -20.18
C PHE A 373 -5.38 21.13 -19.57
N CYS A 374 -5.52 20.79 -18.27
CA CYS A 374 -6.80 20.83 -17.57
C CYS A 374 -6.59 20.88 -16.06
N GLY A 375 -7.64 21.22 -15.31
CA GLY A 375 -7.66 21.23 -13.85
C GLY A 375 -7.05 22.49 -13.22
N GLY A 376 -6.24 22.33 -12.18
CA GLY A 376 -5.56 23.41 -11.49
C GLY A 376 -6.41 24.17 -10.47
N LYS A 377 -7.64 23.71 -10.17
CA LYS A 377 -8.58 24.45 -9.31
C LYS A 377 -8.97 23.64 -8.07
N ARG A 378 -9.12 24.36 -6.96
CA ARG A 378 -9.71 23.84 -5.72
C ARG A 378 -11.22 23.86 -5.82
N VAL A 379 -11.85 22.75 -5.43
CA VAL A 379 -13.30 22.56 -5.54
C VAL A 379 -13.87 21.93 -4.27
N ASP A 380 -15.17 22.07 -4.07
CA ASP A 380 -15.89 21.34 -3.03
C ASP A 380 -16.35 19.95 -3.53
N HIS A 381 -17.11 19.25 -2.70
CA HIS A 381 -17.61 17.90 -3.02
C HIS A 381 -18.68 17.87 -4.13
N THR A 382 -19.23 19.01 -4.54
CA THR A 382 -20.15 19.11 -5.70
C THR A 382 -19.40 19.34 -7.01
N GLY A 383 -18.08 19.66 -6.91
CA GLY A 383 -17.25 19.99 -8.07
C GLY A 383 -17.21 21.49 -8.38
N GLU A 384 -17.89 22.32 -7.59
CA GLU A 384 -17.85 23.77 -7.76
C GLU A 384 -16.57 24.38 -7.20
N ILE A 385 -16.08 25.46 -7.86
CA ILE A 385 -14.87 26.15 -7.43
C ILE A 385 -15.10 26.74 -6.05
N ASN A 386 -14.25 26.36 -5.10
CA ASN A 386 -14.36 26.79 -3.73
C ASN A 386 -13.00 26.86 -3.05
N GLN A 387 -12.59 28.07 -2.61
CA GLN A 387 -11.29 28.28 -1.95
C GLN A 387 -11.15 27.56 -0.59
N GLN A 388 -12.26 27.10 -0.01
CA GLN A 388 -12.29 26.29 1.21
C GLN A 388 -12.60 24.82 0.93
N GLY A 389 -12.76 24.43 -0.36
CA GLY A 389 -13.03 23.06 -0.78
C GLY A 389 -11.94 22.09 -0.33
N LEU A 390 -12.29 20.83 -0.21
CA LEU A 390 -11.35 19.77 0.20
C LEU A 390 -10.79 19.00 -1.00
N TYR A 391 -11.24 19.30 -2.20
CA TYR A 391 -10.86 18.58 -3.42
C TYR A 391 -10.05 19.47 -4.36
N ILE A 392 -9.28 18.82 -5.21
CA ILE A 392 -8.59 19.44 -6.34
C ILE A 392 -9.07 18.74 -7.61
N GLN A 393 -9.31 19.51 -8.65
CA GLN A 393 -9.62 18.95 -9.97
C GLN A 393 -8.48 18.05 -10.47
N PRO A 394 -8.76 16.96 -11.21
CA PRO A 394 -7.71 16.24 -11.94
C PRO A 394 -6.94 17.21 -12.83
N THR A 395 -5.64 17.30 -12.60
CA THR A 395 -4.79 18.30 -13.21
C THR A 395 -3.72 17.64 -14.06
N LEU A 396 -3.67 17.99 -15.36
CA LEU A 396 -2.70 17.50 -16.30
C LEU A 396 -1.81 18.65 -16.78
N VAL A 397 -0.49 18.49 -16.63
CA VAL A 397 0.52 19.43 -17.15
C VAL A 397 1.40 18.75 -18.18
N GLY A 398 1.59 19.39 -19.35
CA GLY A 398 2.45 18.92 -20.44
C GLY A 398 3.85 19.49 -20.32
N ILE A 399 4.88 18.64 -20.48
CA ILE A 399 6.29 19.02 -20.52
C ILE A 399 6.82 18.60 -21.89
N GLU A 400 7.19 19.61 -22.71
CA GLU A 400 7.68 19.37 -24.08
C GLU A 400 9.22 19.35 -24.17
N ASP A 401 9.90 19.97 -23.22
CA ASP A 401 11.37 19.89 -23.07
C ASP A 401 11.73 18.77 -22.09
N ASP A 402 12.08 17.61 -22.64
CA ASP A 402 12.47 16.44 -21.83
C ASP A 402 13.83 16.63 -21.14
N SER A 403 14.68 17.55 -21.60
CA SER A 403 16.02 17.78 -21.03
C SER A 403 15.96 18.41 -19.63
N ALA A 404 14.96 19.26 -19.37
CA ALA A 404 14.75 19.93 -18.08
C ALA A 404 13.70 19.26 -17.19
N ALA A 405 13.14 18.11 -17.60
CA ALA A 405 12.02 17.48 -16.90
C ALA A 405 12.32 17.18 -15.42
N LEU A 406 13.53 16.74 -15.09
CA LEU A 406 13.93 16.41 -13.70
C LEU A 406 14.12 17.65 -12.80
N ASP A 407 14.19 18.86 -13.36
CA ASP A 407 14.25 20.10 -12.58
C ASP A 407 12.87 20.48 -12.04
N ILE A 408 11.80 19.93 -12.62
CA ILE A 408 10.42 20.20 -12.23
C ILE A 408 10.03 19.33 -11.03
N ARG A 409 9.53 19.94 -9.96
CA ARG A 409 9.23 19.26 -8.71
C ARG A 409 8.24 18.12 -8.88
N CYS A 410 7.19 18.28 -9.67
CA CYS A 410 6.19 17.23 -9.89
C CYS A 410 6.70 16.04 -10.72
N VAL A 411 7.92 16.11 -11.27
CA VAL A 411 8.62 14.97 -11.90
C VAL A 411 9.61 14.34 -10.91
N ARG A 412 10.31 15.15 -10.13
CA ARG A 412 11.38 14.68 -9.23
C ARG A 412 10.87 14.16 -7.89
N GLU A 413 9.81 14.77 -7.33
CA GLU A 413 9.25 14.44 -6.03
C GLU A 413 7.92 13.69 -6.18
N GLU A 414 7.56 12.87 -5.19
CA GLU A 414 6.25 12.19 -5.20
C GLU A 414 5.08 13.18 -5.19
N ASN A 415 4.20 13.06 -6.18
CA ASN A 415 2.90 13.72 -6.22
C ASN A 415 1.90 12.93 -5.37
N PHE A 416 1.44 13.50 -4.25
CA PHE A 416 0.41 12.87 -3.40
C PHE A 416 -0.89 13.70 -3.43
N PHE A 417 -1.24 14.16 -4.64
CA PHE A 417 -2.41 14.98 -5.00
C PHE A 417 -2.63 14.86 -6.52
N PRO A 418 -3.81 15.22 -7.06
CA PRO A 418 -4.17 14.92 -8.44
C PRO A 418 -3.51 15.88 -9.46
N LEU A 419 -2.17 15.91 -9.46
CA LEU A 419 -1.31 16.58 -10.44
C LEU A 419 -0.50 15.54 -11.20
N LEU A 420 -0.69 15.45 -12.50
CA LEU A 420 -0.03 14.47 -13.35
C LEU A 420 0.78 15.16 -14.45
N PRO A 421 2.11 15.11 -14.41
CA PRO A 421 2.95 15.53 -15.52
C PRO A 421 2.93 14.48 -16.64
N ILE A 422 2.83 14.95 -17.88
CA ILE A 422 2.99 14.17 -19.08
C ILE A 422 4.15 14.73 -19.90
N ILE A 423 5.18 13.92 -20.13
CA ILE A 423 6.44 14.31 -20.75
C ILE A 423 6.48 13.78 -22.19
N LYS A 424 6.70 14.67 -23.15
CA LYS A 424 6.94 14.34 -24.54
C LYS A 424 8.41 14.06 -24.76
N ILE A 425 8.76 12.85 -25.18
CA ILE A 425 10.15 12.52 -25.53
C ILE A 425 10.33 12.65 -27.05
N SER A 426 11.24 13.52 -27.45
CA SER A 426 11.49 13.88 -28.84
C SER A 426 12.93 13.62 -29.28
N SER A 427 13.14 13.51 -30.60
CA SER A 427 14.46 13.38 -31.21
C SER A 427 14.52 14.08 -32.55
N ASP A 428 15.63 14.76 -32.81
CA ASP A 428 15.92 15.40 -34.10
C ASP A 428 16.39 14.40 -35.17
N LYS A 429 16.67 13.16 -34.79
CA LYS A 429 17.07 12.08 -35.72
C LYS A 429 15.90 11.54 -36.52
N SER A 430 16.18 10.71 -37.51
CA SER A 430 15.18 10.06 -38.37
C SER A 430 15.30 8.55 -38.38
N GLY A 431 14.23 7.88 -38.80
CA GLY A 431 14.16 6.43 -38.92
C GLY A 431 14.45 5.67 -37.63
N LYS A 432 15.22 4.60 -37.71
CA LYS A 432 15.59 3.77 -36.54
C LYS A 432 16.41 4.51 -35.50
N LEU A 433 17.24 5.46 -35.90
CA LEU A 433 18.08 6.24 -35.00
C LEU A 433 17.22 7.15 -34.10
N LYS A 434 16.10 7.64 -34.61
CA LYS A 434 15.11 8.41 -33.84
C LYS A 434 14.52 7.59 -32.70
N ASP A 435 14.00 6.40 -33.02
CA ASP A 435 13.40 5.53 -32.00
C ASP A 435 14.41 5.07 -30.95
N GLU A 436 15.66 4.80 -31.34
CA GLU A 436 16.73 4.43 -30.40
C GLU A 436 17.06 5.58 -29.44
N GLU A 437 17.12 6.80 -29.92
CA GLU A 437 17.38 7.96 -29.07
C GLU A 437 16.22 8.19 -28.09
N ILE A 438 14.96 8.18 -28.58
CA ILE A 438 13.76 8.33 -27.72
C ILE A 438 13.73 7.24 -26.66
N PHE A 439 14.00 5.98 -27.05
CA PHE A 439 14.07 4.87 -26.09
C PHE A 439 15.13 5.13 -25.01
N ASN A 440 16.34 5.53 -25.39
CA ASN A 440 17.42 5.79 -24.46
C ASN A 440 17.08 6.95 -23.50
N LYS A 441 16.47 8.03 -24.00
CA LYS A 441 15.98 9.15 -23.17
C LYS A 441 14.92 8.69 -22.17
N MET A 442 13.93 7.89 -22.59
CA MET A 442 12.89 7.32 -21.72
C MET A 442 13.49 6.48 -20.58
N VAL A 443 14.40 5.57 -20.91
CA VAL A 443 15.06 4.69 -19.94
C VAL A 443 15.94 5.49 -18.98
N ASN A 444 16.72 6.43 -19.50
CA ASN A 444 17.56 7.28 -18.66
C ASN A 444 16.73 8.09 -17.66
N LEU A 445 15.62 8.69 -18.10
CA LEU A 445 14.73 9.43 -17.21
C LEU A 445 14.16 8.53 -16.10
N ALA A 446 13.79 7.29 -16.44
CA ALA A 446 13.31 6.33 -15.46
C ALA A 446 14.38 5.94 -14.44
N ASN A 447 15.58 5.58 -14.90
CA ASN A 447 16.64 5.08 -14.03
C ASN A 447 17.29 6.19 -13.17
N LEU A 448 17.09 7.46 -13.54
CA LEU A 448 17.48 8.62 -12.72
C LEU A 448 16.43 8.97 -11.64
N ASN A 449 15.25 8.38 -11.68
CA ASN A 449 14.25 8.56 -10.62
C ASN A 449 14.77 7.99 -9.30
N GLU A 450 14.70 8.78 -8.24
CA GLU A 450 15.15 8.35 -6.91
C GLU A 450 14.21 7.34 -6.23
N TYR A 451 13.01 7.13 -6.79
CA TYR A 451 11.99 6.17 -6.34
C TYR A 451 11.91 5.00 -7.31
N GLY A 452 11.60 3.82 -6.82
CA GLY A 452 11.55 2.63 -7.68
C GLY A 452 10.53 1.60 -7.19
N LEU A 453 9.24 2.00 -7.08
CA LEU A 453 8.18 1.07 -6.67
C LEU A 453 7.66 0.28 -7.88
N ARG A 454 7.04 0.95 -8.85
CA ARG A 454 6.51 0.32 -10.06
C ARG A 454 6.85 1.12 -11.32
N ALA A 455 6.87 0.40 -12.44
CA ALA A 455 6.83 0.98 -13.78
C ALA A 455 5.85 0.20 -14.65
N SER A 456 5.27 0.87 -15.65
CA SER A 456 4.48 0.19 -16.68
C SER A 456 4.82 0.71 -18.07
N VAL A 457 4.78 -0.18 -19.06
CA VAL A 457 5.11 0.11 -20.45
C VAL A 457 4.00 -0.38 -21.36
N TRP A 458 3.52 0.48 -22.23
CA TRP A 458 2.58 0.17 -23.29
C TRP A 458 3.30 0.19 -24.64
N VAL A 459 3.50 -0.98 -25.25
CA VAL A 459 4.32 -1.18 -26.44
C VAL A 459 3.90 -2.46 -27.17
N ASN A 460 3.75 -2.43 -28.50
CA ASN A 460 3.46 -3.63 -29.30
C ASN A 460 4.72 -4.22 -29.97
N SER A 461 5.74 -3.41 -30.23
CA SER A 461 7.00 -3.88 -30.81
C SER A 461 7.70 -4.88 -29.91
N TYR A 462 7.88 -6.12 -30.39
CA TYR A 462 8.63 -7.15 -29.68
C TYR A 462 10.06 -6.73 -29.31
N ILE A 463 10.72 -6.00 -30.24
CA ILE A 463 12.09 -5.51 -30.01
C ILE A 463 12.13 -4.54 -28.84
N TYR A 464 11.24 -3.53 -28.81
CA TYR A 464 11.21 -2.53 -27.74
C TYR A 464 10.65 -3.10 -26.44
N THR A 465 9.72 -4.05 -26.48
CA THR A 465 9.30 -4.81 -25.30
C THR A 465 10.49 -5.44 -24.59
N ARG A 466 11.33 -6.18 -25.32
CA ARG A 466 12.53 -6.80 -24.75
C ARG A 466 13.55 -5.78 -24.26
N LYS A 467 13.68 -4.65 -24.95
CA LYS A 467 14.56 -3.56 -24.51
C LYS A 467 14.08 -2.94 -23.21
N PHE A 468 12.79 -2.59 -23.08
CA PHE A 468 12.24 -2.05 -21.85
C PHE A 468 12.43 -3.02 -20.68
N ILE A 469 12.14 -4.31 -20.86
CA ILE A 469 12.38 -5.34 -19.83
C ILE A 469 13.86 -5.41 -19.43
N LYS A 470 14.79 -5.24 -20.38
CA LYS A 470 16.22 -5.34 -20.12
C LYS A 470 16.82 -4.11 -19.46
N TYR A 471 16.33 -2.92 -19.75
CA TYR A 471 17.00 -1.67 -19.40
C TYR A 471 16.25 -0.78 -18.40
N LEU A 472 14.98 -1.09 -18.06
CA LEU A 472 14.28 -0.44 -16.96
C LEU A 472 14.64 -1.13 -15.64
N ASP A 473 15.67 -0.64 -14.98
CA ASP A 473 16.23 -1.27 -13.77
C ASP A 473 15.59 -0.70 -12.48
N ASN A 474 15.07 0.53 -12.53
CA ASN A 474 14.59 1.24 -11.36
C ASN A 474 13.08 1.01 -11.12
N SER A 475 12.69 -0.24 -10.86
CA SER A 475 11.34 -0.57 -10.43
C SER A 475 11.29 -1.92 -9.71
N GLY A 476 10.57 -2.00 -8.60
CA GLY A 476 10.30 -3.26 -7.91
C GLY A 476 9.34 -4.16 -8.70
N LEU A 477 8.43 -3.56 -9.48
CA LEU A 477 7.52 -4.28 -10.37
C LEU A 477 7.42 -3.58 -11.72
N LEU A 478 7.77 -4.29 -12.80
CA LEU A 478 7.58 -3.84 -14.17
C LEU A 478 6.36 -4.52 -14.79
N ARG A 479 5.42 -3.74 -15.33
CA ARG A 479 4.27 -4.23 -16.09
C ARG A 479 4.39 -3.87 -17.56
N VAL A 480 4.07 -4.80 -18.44
CA VAL A 480 4.06 -4.58 -19.89
C VAL A 480 2.67 -4.90 -20.43
N ASN A 481 2.07 -3.94 -21.13
CA ASN A 481 0.74 -4.04 -21.76
C ASN A 481 -0.36 -4.52 -20.79
N SER A 482 -0.23 -4.11 -19.53
CA SER A 482 -1.22 -4.38 -18.49
C SER A 482 -1.39 -3.15 -17.59
N ARG A 483 -2.52 -3.09 -16.92
CA ARG A 483 -2.89 -1.95 -16.09
C ARG A 483 -1.89 -1.76 -14.95
N HIS A 484 -1.46 -0.52 -14.70
CA HIS A 484 -0.40 -0.21 -13.75
C HIS A 484 -0.70 -0.69 -12.32
N VAL A 485 -1.94 -0.52 -11.87
CA VAL A 485 -2.37 -0.82 -10.50
C VAL A 485 -2.90 -2.25 -10.30
N ASP A 486 -2.90 -3.09 -11.33
CA ASP A 486 -3.40 -4.45 -11.22
C ASP A 486 -2.55 -5.30 -10.28
N PHE A 487 -3.16 -6.34 -9.74
CA PHE A 487 -2.54 -7.36 -8.91
C PHE A 487 -2.30 -8.64 -9.73
N SER A 488 -1.26 -9.37 -9.37
CA SER A 488 -0.91 -10.66 -10.00
C SER A 488 -0.72 -11.73 -8.94
N TYR A 489 -1.18 -12.95 -9.22
CA TYR A 489 -1.11 -14.07 -8.26
C TYR A 489 0.31 -14.38 -7.79
N TYR A 490 1.27 -14.23 -8.69
CA TYR A 490 2.63 -14.72 -8.49
C TYR A 490 3.66 -13.64 -8.17
N LEU A 491 3.23 -12.39 -8.15
CA LEU A 491 4.15 -11.28 -7.91
C LEU A 491 3.76 -10.55 -6.63
N SER A 492 4.73 -10.28 -5.79
CA SER A 492 4.54 -9.40 -4.65
C SER A 492 4.06 -8.04 -5.13
N THR A 493 3.11 -7.46 -4.42
CA THR A 493 2.51 -6.16 -4.79
C THR A 493 3.33 -4.98 -4.28
N HIS A 494 4.21 -5.22 -3.32
CA HIS A 494 4.96 -4.21 -2.58
C HIS A 494 6.46 -4.50 -2.62
N GLY A 495 7.24 -3.50 -2.28
CA GLY A 495 8.68 -3.50 -2.34
C GLY A 495 9.19 -2.68 -3.50
N GLY A 496 10.34 -2.06 -3.32
CA GLY A 496 10.98 -1.23 -4.33
C GLY A 496 12.38 -0.83 -3.90
N VAL A 497 13.04 -0.05 -4.74
CA VAL A 497 14.41 0.41 -4.53
C VAL A 497 14.46 1.92 -4.27
N GLY A 498 15.64 2.47 -4.00
CA GLY A 498 15.84 3.90 -3.79
C GLY A 498 15.01 4.44 -2.61
N LYS A 499 14.39 5.59 -2.76
CA LYS A 499 13.56 6.22 -1.72
C LYS A 499 12.28 5.45 -1.40
N THR A 500 11.91 4.43 -2.17
CA THR A 500 10.74 3.58 -1.90
C THR A 500 10.99 2.57 -0.77
N GLY A 501 12.21 2.27 -0.42
CA GLY A 501 12.53 1.35 0.68
C GLY A 501 14.01 1.19 0.94
N GLY A 502 14.86 1.75 0.12
CA GLY A 502 16.32 1.58 0.18
C GLY A 502 16.69 0.09 0.04
N PRO A 503 17.73 -0.36 0.75
CA PRO A 503 18.13 -1.76 0.76
C PRO A 503 17.14 -2.69 1.48
N PHE A 504 16.11 -2.14 2.15
CA PHE A 504 15.13 -2.88 2.94
C PHE A 504 13.78 -3.04 2.25
N GLY A 505 13.55 -2.33 1.13
CA GLY A 505 12.30 -2.33 0.37
C GLY A 505 12.26 -3.33 -0.78
N GLU A 506 13.30 -4.10 -1.00
CA GLU A 506 13.41 -5.05 -2.09
C GLU A 506 12.16 -5.92 -2.22
N MET A 507 11.70 -6.12 -3.48
CA MET A 507 10.50 -6.88 -3.77
C MET A 507 10.65 -8.35 -3.36
N ASN A 508 10.00 -8.68 -2.26
CA ASN A 508 9.98 -10.02 -1.67
C ASN A 508 8.64 -10.26 -0.97
N TYR A 509 8.27 -11.52 -0.83
CA TYR A 509 7.13 -11.85 0.01
C TYR A 509 7.44 -11.63 1.49
N ILE A 510 6.46 -11.12 2.25
CA ILE A 510 6.63 -10.81 3.67
C ILE A 510 7.10 -12.03 4.48
N TRP A 511 6.62 -13.23 4.16
CA TRP A 511 7.07 -14.45 4.83
C TRP A 511 8.55 -14.77 4.57
N GLN A 512 9.11 -14.35 3.42
CA GLN A 512 10.55 -14.46 3.13
C GLN A 512 11.35 -13.43 3.93
N LYS A 513 10.85 -12.19 4.00
CA LYS A 513 11.50 -11.09 4.73
C LYS A 513 11.52 -11.33 6.24
N THR A 514 10.49 -11.96 6.80
CA THR A 514 10.33 -12.21 8.25
C THR A 514 10.82 -13.59 8.68
N THR A 515 11.65 -14.22 7.88
CA THR A 515 12.31 -15.50 8.19
C THR A 515 13.78 -15.43 7.80
N HIS A 516 14.60 -16.27 8.44
CA HIS A 516 15.99 -16.49 8.03
C HIS A 516 16.17 -17.88 7.42
N LEU A 517 17.14 -18.00 6.53
CA LEU A 517 17.46 -19.25 5.83
C LEU A 517 18.44 -20.08 6.65
N GLN A 518 18.11 -21.35 6.86
CA GLN A 518 19.02 -22.33 7.45
C GLN A 518 19.41 -23.38 6.40
N GLY A 519 20.69 -23.58 6.18
CA GLY A 519 21.21 -24.71 5.42
C GLY A 519 21.24 -25.98 6.29
N ILE A 520 20.77 -27.09 5.73
CA ILE A 520 20.75 -28.39 6.42
C ILE A 520 21.45 -29.41 5.52
N SER A 521 22.45 -30.09 6.06
CA SER A 521 23.08 -31.28 5.49
C SER A 521 22.61 -32.49 6.28
N LEU A 522 21.95 -33.43 5.59
CA LEU A 522 21.45 -34.67 6.19
C LEU A 522 22.16 -35.87 5.54
N THR A 523 23.01 -36.55 6.30
CA THR A 523 23.63 -37.81 5.86
C THR A 523 22.84 -38.99 6.40
N ARG A 524 22.32 -39.82 5.52
CA ARG A 524 21.66 -41.09 5.91
C ARG A 524 22.70 -42.12 6.29
N ASN A 525 22.76 -42.51 7.54
CA ASN A 525 23.55 -43.65 7.98
C ASN A 525 23.03 -44.95 7.31
N LYS A 526 23.93 -45.91 7.06
CA LYS A 526 23.47 -47.27 6.74
C LYS A 526 22.67 -47.77 7.96
N ILE A 527 21.37 -47.98 7.77
CA ILE A 527 20.61 -48.82 8.73
C ILE A 527 21.30 -50.19 8.60
N SER A 528 22.03 -50.60 9.65
CA SER A 528 22.42 -51.99 9.77
C SER A 528 21.12 -52.77 9.96
N GLU A 529 20.70 -53.49 8.92
CA GLU A 529 19.72 -54.55 9.12
C GLU A 529 20.31 -55.51 10.17
N LYS A 530 19.82 -55.42 11.41
CA LYS A 530 19.96 -56.46 12.39
C LYS A 530 18.60 -57.11 12.56
#